data_c4e392a477b90a732e08894168621938
#
_entry.id   c4e392a477b90a732e08894168621938
#
_cell.length_a   1.000
_cell.length_b   1.000
_cell.length_c   1.000
_cell.angle_alpha   90.00
_cell.angle_beta   90.00
_cell.angle_gamma   90.00
#
_symmetry.space_group_name_H-M   'P 1'
#
loop_
_entity.id
_entity.type
_entity.pdbx_description
1 polymer ?
#
loop_
_entity_poly.entity_id
_entity_poly.type
_entity_poly.pdbx_seq_one_letter_code
_entity_poly.pdbx_strand_id
1 'polypeptide(L)'
;MVHHMSIFDNQTIESLRQQIRTIPNFPIEGIMFRDITPLLNSGKYLNKVTDMFVTICNHNNWVPDAIVGPEARGFIFGPLLAAKLGIGFIPIRKP
;
A
#
# COMPACT_ATOMS: atom_id res chain seq x y z
N MET A 1 -13.08 -8.21 -10.75
CA MET A 1 -12.16 -7.81 -11.83
C MET A 1 -11.30 -6.65 -11.39
N VAL A 2 -10.03 -6.77 -11.58
CA VAL A 2 -9.07 -5.79 -11.05
C VAL A 2 -8.71 -4.79 -12.14
N HIS A 3 -9.55 -3.82 -12.34
CA HIS A 3 -9.34 -2.83 -13.39
C HIS A 3 -8.27 -1.79 -13.02
N HIS A 4 -8.08 -1.55 -11.71
CA HIS A 4 -7.10 -0.57 -11.25
C HIS A 4 -5.68 -0.97 -11.61
N MET A 5 -5.40 -2.27 -11.72
CA MET A 5 -4.07 -2.76 -12.07
C MET A 5 -3.68 -2.39 -13.51
N SER A 6 -4.65 -2.13 -14.38
CA SER A 6 -4.37 -1.80 -15.77
C SER A 6 -3.89 -0.36 -15.98
N ILE A 7 -4.00 0.51 -14.98
CA ILE A 7 -3.50 1.89 -15.07
C ILE A 7 -2.00 1.98 -14.82
N PHE A 8 -1.39 0.89 -14.35
CA PHE A 8 0.05 0.82 -14.13
C PHE A 8 0.65 -0.19 -15.11
N ASP A 9 1.83 0.12 -15.63
CA ASP A 9 2.49 -0.81 -16.55
C ASP A 9 3.07 -2.01 -15.81
N ASN A 10 3.34 -3.08 -16.57
CA ASN A 10 3.83 -4.33 -15.99
C ASN A 10 5.21 -4.16 -15.34
N GLN A 11 6.04 -3.28 -15.88
CA GLN A 11 7.36 -3.04 -15.35
C GLN A 11 7.29 -2.40 -13.95
N THR A 12 6.38 -1.45 -13.78
CA THR A 12 6.15 -0.83 -12.48
C THR A 12 5.69 -1.85 -11.46
N ILE A 13 4.70 -2.67 -11.83
CA ILE A 13 4.17 -3.70 -10.93
C ILE A 13 5.26 -4.70 -10.56
N GLU A 14 6.05 -5.15 -11.54
CA GLU A 14 7.09 -6.13 -11.29
C GLU A 14 8.20 -5.57 -10.40
N SER A 15 8.58 -4.30 -10.58
CA SER A 15 9.59 -3.69 -9.74
C SER A 15 9.15 -3.63 -8.27
N LEU A 16 7.86 -3.41 -8.03
CA LEU A 16 7.31 -3.44 -6.67
C LEU A 16 7.26 -4.85 -6.11
N ARG A 17 6.87 -5.82 -6.94
CA ARG A 17 6.80 -7.22 -6.52
C ARG A 17 8.13 -7.72 -6.01
N GLN A 18 9.22 -7.30 -6.63
CA GLN A 18 10.58 -7.69 -6.24
C GLN A 18 10.96 -7.14 -4.86
N GLN A 19 10.26 -6.12 -4.37
CA GLN A 19 10.49 -5.56 -3.05
C GLN A 19 9.70 -6.26 -1.95
N ILE A 20 8.89 -7.24 -2.32
CA ILE A 20 8.08 -8.00 -1.36
C ILE A 20 8.72 -9.37 -1.18
N ARG A 21 9.12 -9.67 0.05
CA ARG A 21 9.79 -10.93 0.37
C ARG A 21 8.75 -11.97 0.79
N THR A 22 8.94 -13.20 0.34
CA THR A 22 8.09 -14.31 0.77
C THR A 22 8.85 -15.13 1.80
N ILE A 23 8.22 -15.34 2.96
CA ILE A 23 8.76 -16.20 4.01
C ILE A 23 7.84 -17.41 4.11
N PRO A 24 8.30 -18.61 3.69
CA PRO A 24 7.45 -19.80 3.76
C PRO A 24 7.33 -20.28 5.19
N ASN A 25 6.19 -20.90 5.47
CA ASN A 25 5.92 -21.53 6.78
C ASN A 25 6.07 -20.56 7.95
N PHE A 26 5.53 -19.37 7.82
CA PHE A 26 5.58 -18.34 8.84
C PHE A 26 4.21 -17.67 8.98
N PRO A 27 3.71 -17.45 10.19
CA PRO A 27 4.29 -17.84 11.49
C PRO A 27 4.17 -19.32 11.81
N ILE A 28 3.41 -20.06 11.00
CA ILE A 28 3.25 -21.49 11.19
C ILE A 28 3.38 -22.21 9.84
N GLU A 29 3.60 -23.53 9.91
CA GLU A 29 3.71 -24.36 8.71
C GLU A 29 2.48 -24.21 7.81
N GLY A 30 2.69 -24.14 6.52
CA GLY A 30 1.65 -24.01 5.52
C GLY A 30 1.28 -22.57 5.19
N ILE A 31 1.75 -21.60 5.96
CA ILE A 31 1.46 -20.18 5.71
C ILE A 31 2.62 -19.54 4.94
N MET A 32 2.28 -18.89 3.84
CA MET A 32 3.24 -18.10 3.05
C MET A 32 3.10 -16.64 3.46
N PHE A 33 4.07 -16.14 4.22
CA PHE A 33 4.04 -14.77 4.69
C PHE A 33 4.65 -13.83 3.65
N ARG A 34 3.95 -12.75 3.36
CA ARG A 34 4.44 -11.70 2.45
C ARG A 34 4.98 -10.55 3.28
N ASP A 35 6.28 -10.36 3.23
CA ASP A 35 6.98 -9.35 4.02
C ASP A 35 7.27 -8.12 3.15
N ILE A 36 6.72 -6.98 3.54
CA ILE A 36 6.88 -5.71 2.81
C ILE A 36 8.03 -4.87 3.37
N THR A 37 8.77 -5.39 4.35
CA THR A 37 9.85 -4.62 4.98
C THR A 37 10.86 -4.06 3.97
N PRO A 38 11.31 -4.82 2.95
CA PRO A 38 12.24 -4.26 1.97
C PRO A 38 11.66 -3.04 1.23
N LEU A 39 10.35 -3.07 0.94
CA LEU A 39 9.67 -1.95 0.30
C LEU A 39 9.63 -0.74 1.24
N LEU A 40 9.30 -0.97 2.50
CA LEU A 40 9.21 0.11 3.50
C LEU A 40 10.57 0.76 3.76
N ASN A 41 11.63 -0.02 3.65
CA ASN A 41 12.99 0.46 3.91
C ASN A 41 13.59 1.23 2.73
N SER A 42 12.82 1.50 1.71
CA SER A 42 13.25 2.23 0.53
C SER A 42 12.38 3.46 0.35
N GLY A 43 12.97 4.66 0.52
CA GLY A 43 12.23 5.90 0.30
C GLY A 43 11.68 5.99 -1.11
N LYS A 44 12.42 5.48 -2.09
CA LYS A 44 11.99 5.45 -3.48
C LYS A 44 10.70 4.65 -3.66
N TYR A 45 10.65 3.43 -3.13
CA TYR A 45 9.48 2.57 -3.31
C TYR A 45 8.33 2.97 -2.40
N LEU A 46 8.63 3.46 -1.22
CA LEU A 46 7.60 3.96 -0.31
C LEU A 46 6.85 5.13 -0.95
N ASN A 47 7.58 6.08 -1.55
CA ASN A 47 6.97 7.18 -2.27
C ASN A 47 6.22 6.70 -3.51
N LYS A 48 6.78 5.72 -4.22
CA LYS A 48 6.14 5.19 -5.42
C LYS A 48 4.78 4.59 -5.11
N VAL A 49 4.70 3.78 -4.05
CA VAL A 49 3.43 3.16 -3.64
C VAL A 49 2.43 4.24 -3.23
N THR A 50 2.88 5.23 -2.48
CA THR A 50 2.01 6.33 -2.07
C THR A 50 1.45 7.08 -3.29
N ASP A 51 2.30 7.36 -4.26
CA ASP A 51 1.89 8.03 -5.49
C ASP A 51 0.92 7.18 -6.31
N MET A 52 1.09 5.86 -6.29
CA MET A 52 0.17 4.96 -6.97
C MET A 52 -1.23 5.00 -6.33
N PHE A 53 -1.31 5.08 -5.01
CA PHE A 53 -2.59 5.28 -4.34
C PHE A 53 -3.25 6.59 -4.76
N VAL A 54 -2.48 7.66 -4.85
CA VAL A 54 -3.00 8.96 -5.32
C VAL A 54 -3.52 8.81 -6.76
N THR A 55 -2.78 8.13 -7.61
CA THR A 55 -3.18 7.88 -8.99
C THR A 55 -4.50 7.12 -9.06
N ILE A 56 -4.68 6.11 -8.20
CA ILE A 56 -5.93 5.35 -8.14
C ILE A 56 -7.10 6.27 -7.77
N CYS A 57 -6.92 7.13 -6.77
CA CYS A 57 -7.95 8.08 -6.38
C CYS A 57 -8.32 8.99 -7.54
N ASN A 58 -7.31 9.54 -8.22
CA ASN A 58 -7.55 10.45 -9.33
C ASN A 58 -8.23 9.75 -10.51
N HIS A 59 -7.80 8.52 -10.81
CA HIS A 59 -8.37 7.74 -11.89
C HIS A 59 -9.87 7.47 -11.67
N ASN A 60 -10.27 7.30 -10.43
CA ASN A 60 -11.66 7.01 -10.07
C ASN A 60 -12.46 8.25 -9.70
N ASN A 61 -11.85 9.42 -9.78
CA ASN A 61 -12.47 10.69 -9.40
C ASN A 61 -12.91 10.70 -7.93
N TRP A 62 -12.17 10.00 -7.08
CA TRP A 62 -12.43 9.99 -5.65
C TRP A 62 -11.80 11.21 -5.00
N VAL A 63 -12.59 11.94 -4.24
CA VAL A 63 -12.14 13.12 -3.48
C VAL A 63 -12.46 12.87 -2.01
N PRO A 64 -11.63 12.08 -1.31
CA PRO A 64 -11.94 11.74 0.07
C PRO A 64 -11.73 12.92 1.02
N ASP A 65 -12.52 12.94 2.09
CA ASP A 65 -12.38 13.92 3.17
C ASP A 65 -11.41 13.43 4.24
N ALA A 66 -11.22 12.13 4.32
CA ALA A 66 -10.29 11.51 5.25
C ALA A 66 -9.90 10.13 4.74
N ILE A 67 -8.77 9.62 5.21
CA ILE A 67 -8.33 8.26 4.95
C ILE A 67 -8.51 7.45 6.23
N VAL A 68 -9.03 6.25 6.09
CA VAL A 68 -9.26 5.34 7.21
C VAL A 68 -8.39 4.11 6.99
N GLY A 69 -7.71 3.65 8.03
CA GLY A 69 -6.87 2.46 7.91
C GLY A 69 -6.85 1.62 9.17
N PRO A 70 -6.93 0.28 9.00
CA PRO A 70 -6.80 -0.64 10.12
C PRO A 70 -5.34 -0.99 10.40
N GLU A 71 -5.06 -1.51 11.58
CA GLU A 71 -3.76 -2.11 11.89
C GLU A 71 -3.52 -3.30 10.97
N ALA A 72 -2.29 -3.59 10.55
CA ALA A 72 -1.12 -2.76 10.82
C ALA A 72 -0.71 -1.97 9.57
N ARG A 73 -0.92 -2.51 8.39
CA ARG A 73 -0.51 -1.89 7.12
C ARG A 73 -1.23 -0.57 6.86
N GLY A 74 -2.49 -0.49 7.28
CA GLY A 74 -3.24 0.74 7.12
C GLY A 74 -2.64 1.90 7.91
N PHE A 75 -1.94 1.60 9.03
CA PHE A 75 -1.26 2.62 9.82
C PHE A 75 0.03 3.11 9.16
N ILE A 76 0.52 2.38 8.16
CA ILE A 76 1.72 2.78 7.41
C ILE A 76 1.32 3.60 6.19
N PHE A 77 0.50 3.01 5.32
CA PHE A 77 0.17 3.64 4.03
C PHE A 77 -0.93 4.68 4.15
N GLY A 78 -1.85 4.51 5.11
CA GLY A 78 -2.94 5.46 5.30
C GLY A 78 -2.44 6.87 5.60
N PRO A 79 -1.59 7.07 6.61
CA PRO A 79 -1.06 8.41 6.92
C PRO A 79 -0.26 9.01 5.77
N LEU A 80 0.51 8.19 5.03
CA LEU A 80 1.26 8.68 3.89
C LEU A 80 0.34 9.20 2.79
N LEU A 81 -0.71 8.44 2.50
CA LEU A 81 -1.69 8.85 1.49
C LEU A 81 -2.45 10.09 1.94
N ALA A 82 -2.87 10.13 3.19
CA ALA A 82 -3.59 11.28 3.74
C ALA A 82 -2.74 12.55 3.63
N ALA A 83 -1.46 12.44 4.00
CA ALA A 83 -0.54 13.57 3.91
C ALA A 83 -0.39 14.07 2.46
N LYS A 84 -0.27 13.15 1.51
CA LYS A 84 -0.16 13.51 0.08
C LYS A 84 -1.41 14.23 -0.42
N LEU A 85 -2.57 13.81 0.06
CA LEU A 85 -3.84 14.42 -0.34
C LEU A 85 -4.20 15.66 0.48
N GLY A 86 -3.44 15.96 1.53
CA GLY A 86 -3.69 17.11 2.37
C GLY A 86 -4.91 16.95 3.27
N ILE A 87 -5.22 15.73 3.68
CA ILE A 87 -6.38 15.41 4.53
C ILE A 87 -5.94 14.58 5.73
N GLY A 88 -6.87 14.29 6.64
CA GLY A 88 -6.56 13.57 7.86
C GLY A 88 -6.59 12.06 7.72
N PHE A 89 -6.07 11.38 8.72
CA PHE A 89 -6.07 9.93 8.81
C PHE A 89 -6.79 9.49 10.10
N ILE A 90 -7.64 8.49 9.97
CA ILE A 90 -8.40 7.94 11.09
C ILE A 90 -7.98 6.49 11.30
N PRO A 91 -7.26 6.18 12.39
CA PRO A 91 -6.87 4.81 12.67
C PRO A 91 -8.06 4.00 13.20
N ILE A 92 -8.15 2.75 12.75
CA ILE A 92 -9.14 1.80 13.27
C ILE A 92 -8.37 0.70 13.99
N ARG A 93 -8.70 0.49 15.24
CA ARG A 93 -8.05 -0.50 16.09
C ARG A 93 -9.03 -1.54 16.55
N LYS A 94 -8.51 -2.74 16.83
CA LYS A 94 -9.29 -3.76 17.51
C LYS A 94 -9.50 -3.35 18.97
N PRO A 95 -10.64 -3.71 19.54
CA PRO A 95 -10.89 -3.46 20.96
C PRO A 95 -9.92 -4.23 21.86
#